data_17a5416947d202bd6afb5891eeb81e63
#
_entry.id   17a5416947d202bd6afb5891eeb81e63
#
_cell.length_a   1.000
_cell.length_b   1.000
_cell.length_c   1.000
_cell.angle_alpha   90.00
_cell.angle_beta   90.00
_cell.angle_gamma   90.00
#
_symmetry.space_group_name_H-M   'P 1'
#
loop_
_entity.id
_entity.type
_entity.pdbx_description
1 polymer ?
#
loop_
_entity_poly.entity_id
_entity_poly.type
_entity_poly.pdbx_seq_one_letter_code
_entity_poly.pdbx_strand_id
1 'polypeptide(L)'
;PSELFVKPVESIDDGLLWEPGIIDSNKAVLINTGHIYYERVYLPNKNDGVIVQGVDSLLWALCEAEMSTINDKTQRYFRELRFEVSRVLRNLIEELPEGEIED
;
A
#
# COMPACT_ATOMS: atom_id res chain seq x y z
N PRO A 1 18.36 4.08 -9.26
CA PRO A 1 17.46 4.59 -9.80
C PRO A 1 16.27 4.86 -9.13
N SER A 2 15.48 5.49 -9.67
CA SER A 2 14.47 6.01 -9.05
C SER A 2 13.24 5.28 -9.28
N GLU A 3 13.30 4.05 -9.65
CA GLU A 3 12.10 3.37 -9.86
C GLU A 3 11.47 2.95 -8.60
N LEU A 4 10.18 3.18 -8.42
CA LEU A 4 9.44 2.75 -7.29
C LEU A 4 8.91 1.36 -7.57
N PHE A 5 9.44 0.38 -6.85
CA PHE A 5 9.09 -0.99 -7.12
C PHE A 5 7.92 -1.39 -6.25
N VAL A 6 6.74 -1.49 -6.85
CA VAL A 6 5.53 -1.91 -6.17
C VAL A 6 5.05 -3.18 -6.82
N LYS A 7 4.94 -4.25 -6.02
CA LYS A 7 4.57 -5.55 -6.56
C LYS A 7 3.26 -6.01 -5.98
N PRO A 8 2.27 -6.32 -6.81
CA PRO A 8 1.02 -6.89 -6.32
C PRO A 8 1.23 -8.30 -5.80
N VAL A 9 0.62 -8.61 -4.66
CA VAL A 9 0.65 -9.97 -4.12
C VAL A 9 -0.78 -10.34 -3.78
N GLU A 10 -1.07 -11.63 -3.74
CA GLU A 10 -2.44 -12.08 -3.58
C GLU A 10 -3.00 -11.84 -2.20
N SER A 11 -2.16 -11.86 -1.19
CA SER A 11 -2.62 -11.62 0.15
C SER A 11 -1.45 -11.20 1.02
N ILE A 12 -1.76 -10.54 2.12
CA ILE A 12 -0.79 -10.19 3.13
C ILE A 12 -1.43 -10.55 4.46
N ASP A 13 -0.63 -11.05 5.38
CA ASP A 13 -1.11 -11.48 6.68
C ASP A 13 -1.94 -10.37 7.33
N ASP A 14 -2.97 -10.77 8.03
CA ASP A 14 -3.87 -9.85 8.73
C ASP A 14 -4.64 -8.94 7.77
N GLY A 15 -4.65 -9.25 6.48
CA GLY A 15 -5.38 -8.44 5.51
C GLY A 15 -4.84 -7.05 5.33
N LEU A 16 -3.58 -6.84 5.61
CA LEU A 16 -2.98 -5.53 5.46
C LEU A 16 -2.93 -5.13 4.00
N LEU A 17 -3.02 -3.84 3.72
CA LEU A 17 -2.97 -3.34 2.35
C LEU A 17 -1.56 -3.42 1.77
N TRP A 18 -0.55 -3.16 2.57
CA TRP A 18 0.82 -3.17 2.07
C TRP A 18 1.80 -3.60 3.13
N GLU A 19 2.97 -3.98 2.70
CA GLU A 19 4.09 -4.22 3.60
C GLU A 19 5.39 -4.05 2.83
N PRO A 20 6.47 -3.73 3.53
CA PRO A 20 7.77 -3.64 2.85
C PRO A 20 8.28 -5.02 2.50
N GLY A 21 9.05 -5.10 1.46
CA GLY A 21 9.64 -6.36 1.03
C GLY A 21 10.94 -6.16 0.30
N ILE A 22 11.57 -7.26 -0.04
CA ILE A 22 12.81 -7.25 -0.80
C ILE A 22 12.58 -8.15 -2.01
N ILE A 23 12.82 -7.63 -3.18
CA ILE A 23 12.68 -8.39 -4.40
C ILE A 23 13.94 -8.23 -5.21
N ASP A 24 14.63 -9.34 -5.48
CA ASP A 24 15.88 -9.30 -6.23
C ASP A 24 16.86 -8.33 -5.59
N SER A 25 16.97 -8.40 -4.28
CA SER A 25 17.89 -7.58 -3.50
C SER A 25 17.54 -6.11 -3.46
N ASN A 26 16.38 -5.73 -3.96
CA ASN A 26 15.95 -4.35 -3.95
C ASN A 26 14.76 -4.15 -3.04
N LYS A 27 14.69 -3.01 -2.39
CA LYS A 27 13.55 -2.67 -1.56
C LYS A 27 12.32 -2.57 -2.44
N ALA A 28 11.19 -2.98 -1.92
CA ALA A 28 9.95 -2.96 -2.68
C ALA A 28 8.77 -2.77 -1.74
N VAL A 29 7.66 -2.35 -2.33
CA VAL A 29 6.40 -2.32 -1.63
C VAL A 29 5.59 -3.50 -2.13
N LEU A 30 5.07 -4.32 -1.23
CA LEU A 30 4.15 -5.38 -1.62
C LEU A 30 2.75 -4.86 -1.37
N ILE A 31 1.89 -4.90 -2.38
CA ILE A 31 0.54 -4.39 -2.24
C ILE A 31 -0.45 -5.53 -2.37
N ASN A 32 -1.41 -5.59 -1.46
CA ASN A 32 -2.34 -6.69 -1.34
C ASN A 32 -3.50 -6.52 -2.29
N THR A 33 -3.59 -7.36 -3.31
CA THR A 33 -4.66 -7.28 -4.29
C THR A 33 -5.99 -7.70 -3.71
N GLY A 34 -5.99 -8.34 -2.54
CA GLY A 34 -7.22 -8.73 -1.87
C GLY A 34 -7.82 -7.66 -0.99
N HIS A 35 -7.18 -6.50 -0.86
CA HIS A 35 -7.72 -5.42 -0.05
C HIS A 35 -8.62 -4.55 -0.91
N ILE A 36 -9.72 -4.08 -0.33
CA ILE A 36 -10.71 -3.35 -1.09
C ILE A 36 -10.16 -2.05 -1.68
N TYR A 37 -9.18 -1.43 -1.01
CA TYR A 37 -8.56 -0.20 -1.55
C TYR A 37 -7.85 -0.50 -2.87
N TYR A 38 -7.16 -1.63 -2.95
CA TYR A 38 -6.50 -2.01 -4.19
C TYR A 38 -7.57 -2.17 -5.28
N GLU A 39 -8.62 -2.88 -4.97
CA GLU A 39 -9.62 -3.21 -5.97
C GLU A 39 -10.40 -1.98 -6.42
N ARG A 40 -10.74 -1.10 -5.53
CA ARG A 40 -11.61 0.01 -5.88
C ARG A 40 -10.87 1.28 -6.26
N VAL A 41 -9.66 1.47 -5.80
CA VAL A 41 -8.94 2.71 -6.03
C VAL A 41 -7.70 2.50 -6.88
N TYR A 42 -6.86 1.58 -6.49
CA TYR A 42 -5.57 1.43 -7.16
C TYR A 42 -5.74 0.82 -8.57
N LEU A 43 -6.42 -0.30 -8.65
CA LEU A 43 -6.55 -1.01 -9.91
C LEU A 43 -7.29 -0.20 -10.98
N PRO A 44 -8.42 0.45 -10.67
CA PRO A 44 -9.11 1.22 -11.70
C PRO A 44 -8.29 2.41 -12.21
N ASN A 45 -7.32 2.88 -11.43
CA ASN A 45 -6.52 4.03 -11.81
C ASN A 45 -5.12 3.65 -12.27
N LYS A 46 -4.86 2.36 -12.51
CA LYS A 46 -3.49 1.97 -12.79
C LYS A 46 -2.97 2.55 -14.08
N ASN A 47 -3.83 2.98 -14.98
CA ASN A 47 -3.38 3.61 -16.20
C ASN A 47 -3.32 5.13 -16.09
N ASP A 48 -3.64 5.69 -14.93
CA ASP A 48 -3.50 7.11 -14.70
C ASP A 48 -2.17 7.31 -14.01
N GLY A 49 -1.17 7.72 -14.77
CA GLY A 49 0.18 7.80 -14.24
C GLY A 49 0.35 8.71 -13.05
N VAL A 50 -0.42 9.80 -13.00
CA VAL A 50 -0.29 10.73 -11.89
C VAL A 50 -0.84 10.11 -10.60
N ILE A 51 -2.01 9.48 -10.68
CA ILE A 51 -2.61 8.89 -9.50
C ILE A 51 -1.78 7.72 -9.00
N VAL A 52 -1.35 6.85 -9.92
CA VAL A 52 -0.55 5.69 -9.53
C VAL A 52 0.78 6.13 -8.93
N GLN A 53 1.43 7.14 -9.51
CA GLN A 53 2.68 7.61 -8.95
C GLN A 53 2.46 8.21 -7.59
N GLY A 54 1.33 8.88 -7.37
CA GLY A 54 1.04 9.45 -6.07
C GLY A 54 0.89 8.37 -5.00
N VAL A 55 0.12 7.35 -5.30
CA VAL A 55 -0.08 6.26 -4.35
C VAL A 55 1.21 5.48 -4.15
N ASP A 56 1.90 5.14 -5.25
CA ASP A 56 3.12 4.35 -5.16
C ASP A 56 4.19 5.09 -4.37
N SER A 57 4.34 6.39 -4.60
CA SER A 57 5.38 7.14 -3.90
C SER A 57 5.06 7.26 -2.41
N LEU A 58 3.78 7.40 -2.06
CA LEU A 58 3.41 7.46 -0.66
C LEU A 58 3.70 6.13 0.02
N LEU A 59 3.32 5.03 -0.59
CA LEU A 59 3.58 3.71 -0.01
C LEU A 59 5.07 3.44 0.06
N TRP A 60 5.82 3.85 -0.98
CA TRP A 60 7.25 3.67 -0.97
C TRP A 60 7.89 4.46 0.17
N ALA A 61 7.45 5.70 0.39
CA ALA A 61 8.00 6.51 1.47
C ALA A 61 7.72 5.88 2.83
N LEU A 62 6.53 5.32 3.01
CA LEU A 62 6.20 4.65 4.25
C LEU A 62 7.06 3.41 4.46
N CYS A 63 7.30 2.64 3.41
CA CYS A 63 8.13 1.45 3.51
C CYS A 63 9.59 1.82 3.77
N GLU A 64 10.06 2.88 3.13
CA GLU A 64 11.44 3.31 3.34
C GLU A 64 11.63 3.77 4.78
N ALA A 65 10.67 4.50 5.32
CA ALA A 65 10.75 4.93 6.71
C ALA A 65 10.79 3.73 7.65
N GLU A 66 9.95 2.74 7.37
CA GLU A 66 9.90 1.55 8.21
C GLU A 66 11.21 0.76 8.11
N MET A 67 11.73 0.59 6.91
CA MET A 67 12.92 -0.24 6.72
C MET A 67 14.18 0.47 7.18
N SER A 68 14.13 1.77 7.37
CA SER A 68 15.30 2.51 7.82
C SER A 68 15.48 2.46 9.32
N THR A 69 14.49 1.98 10.05
CA THR A 69 14.61 1.99 11.49
C THR A 69 15.15 0.67 11.97
N ILE A 70 16.00 0.71 12.98
CA ILE A 70 16.56 -0.50 13.56
C ILE A 70 16.05 -0.70 14.98
N ASN A 71 15.23 0.21 15.48
CA ASN A 71 14.72 0.12 16.83
C ASN A 71 13.48 -0.76 16.84
N ASP A 72 13.46 -1.82 17.65
CA ASP A 72 12.37 -2.77 17.64
C ASP A 72 11.05 -2.12 17.99
N LYS A 73 11.05 -1.17 18.92
CA LYS A 73 9.84 -0.51 19.34
C LYS A 73 9.26 0.32 18.20
N THR A 74 10.12 1.02 17.47
CA THR A 74 9.68 1.82 16.33
C THR A 74 9.20 0.93 15.19
N GLN A 75 9.86 -0.21 14.98
CA GLN A 75 9.40 -1.14 13.96
C GLN A 75 8.01 -1.67 14.30
N ARG A 76 7.75 -1.90 15.59
CA ARG A 76 6.42 -2.36 16.00
C ARG A 76 5.38 -1.28 15.75
N TYR A 77 5.72 -0.02 15.99
CA TYR A 77 4.80 1.07 15.72
C TYR A 77 4.46 1.14 14.23
N PHE A 78 5.43 0.93 13.36
CA PHE A 78 5.15 0.93 11.93
C PHE A 78 4.22 -0.22 11.54
N ARG A 79 4.40 -1.39 12.15
CA ARG A 79 3.52 -2.50 11.87
C ARG A 79 2.11 -2.19 12.33
N GLU A 80 1.96 -1.59 13.51
CA GLU A 80 0.66 -1.22 14.01
C GLU A 80 0.03 -0.15 13.15
N LEU A 81 0.84 0.76 12.62
CA LEU A 81 0.35 1.79 11.71
C LEU A 81 -0.22 1.15 10.44
N ARG A 82 0.51 0.19 9.87
CA ARG A 82 0.02 -0.48 8.67
C ARG A 82 -1.30 -1.18 8.95
N PHE A 83 -1.42 -1.79 10.11
CA PHE A 83 -2.64 -2.48 10.48
C PHE A 83 -3.80 -1.49 10.60
N GLU A 84 -3.58 -0.37 11.30
CA GLU A 84 -4.63 0.61 11.50
C GLU A 84 -5.02 1.29 10.21
N VAL A 85 -4.06 1.69 9.40
CA VAL A 85 -4.37 2.37 8.13
C VAL A 85 -5.11 1.42 7.21
N SER A 86 -4.71 0.14 7.16
CA SER A 86 -5.38 -0.83 6.31
C SER A 86 -6.83 -1.02 6.75
N ARG A 87 -7.07 -1.04 8.08
CA ARG A 87 -8.41 -1.20 8.61
C ARG A 87 -9.27 0.03 8.33
N VAL A 88 -8.71 1.21 8.56
CA VAL A 88 -9.44 2.45 8.34
C VAL A 88 -9.78 2.62 6.87
N LEU A 89 -8.83 2.29 5.99
CA LEU A 89 -9.10 2.40 4.55
C LEU A 89 -10.19 1.42 4.12
N ARG A 90 -10.18 0.21 4.69
CA ARG A 90 -11.23 -0.75 4.33
C ARG A 90 -12.60 -0.20 4.69
N ASN A 91 -12.74 0.32 5.92
CA ASN A 91 -14.01 0.84 6.36
C ASN A 91 -14.42 2.07 5.56
N LEU A 92 -13.47 2.94 5.29
CA LEU A 92 -13.75 4.16 4.57
C LEU A 92 -14.22 3.86 3.15
N ILE A 93 -13.51 2.98 2.46
CA ILE A 93 -13.86 2.66 1.08
C ILE A 93 -15.21 1.94 1.01
N GLU A 94 -15.50 1.10 1.97
CA GLU A 94 -16.78 0.40 1.98
C GLU A 94 -17.95 1.36 2.13
N GLU A 95 -17.74 2.49 2.83
CA GLU A 95 -18.80 3.44 3.04
C GLU A 95 -18.92 4.47 1.94
N LEU A 96 -17.92 4.60 1.09
CA LEU A 96 -17.99 5.55 0.00
C LEU A 96 -18.81 4.96 -1.15
N PRO A 97 -19.51 5.81 -1.88
CA PRO A 97 -20.24 5.31 -3.04
C PRO A 97 -19.25 4.77 -4.04
N GLU A 98 -19.63 3.72 -4.75
CA GLU A 98 -18.80 3.25 -5.77
C GLU A 98 -18.71 4.24 -6.80
N GLY A 99 -17.58 4.42 -7.33
CA GLY A 99 -17.29 5.47 -8.14
C GLY A 99 -18.30 5.68 -9.17
N GLU A 100 -18.87 6.76 -9.20
CA GLU A 100 -19.75 7.10 -10.07
C GLU A 100 -19.11 7.44 -11.16
N ILE A 101 -18.47 6.93 -11.64
CA ILE A 101 -17.78 7.27 -12.66
C ILE A 101 -18.46 7.63 -13.71
N GLU A 102 -18.82 8.10 -14.05
CA GLU A 102 -19.30 8.42 -14.96
C GLU A 102 -18.85 8.75 -15.82
N ASP A 103 -19.04 8.58 -16.33
CA ASP A 103 -18.63 8.78 -17.08
C ASP A 103 -18.51 9.15 -17.51
#